data_dfe6b29f2f016980eaa83f7148f2bf90
#
_entry.id   dfe6b29f2f016980eaa83f7148f2bf90
#
_cell.length_a   1.000
_cell.length_b   1.000
_cell.length_c   1.000
_cell.angle_alpha   90.00
_cell.angle_beta   90.00
_cell.angle_gamma   90.00
#
_symmetry.space_group_name_H-M   'P 1'
#
loop_
_entity.id
_entity.type
_entity.pdbx_description
1 polymer ?
#
loop_
_entity_poly.entity_id
_entity_poly.type
_entity_poly.pdbx_seq_one_letter_code
_entity_poly.pdbx_strand_id
1 'polypeptide(L)'
;MQQTIGIDIAKDTLDAYRLGNGHRLNVDNNREGHRLLLKWIGKCQKILIVFEATGPYHRELELVLGGRDVPFVKVNPKQARRFAQATGRLAKTDRVDAAMLARMGAALELQAQTPRPKSFHDLRELLAARRALIKDRAAAKIRRSVATLPLLKRQLEDRLALIDKDVKRIDTELARMAALDPDLSRRVAIL
;
A
#
# COMPACT_ATOMS: atom_id res chain seq x y z
N MET A 1 11.04 -26.80 -8.20
CA MET A 1 9.95 -25.85 -8.55
C MET A 1 9.86 -24.76 -7.50
N GLN A 2 9.60 -23.52 -7.88
CA GLN A 2 9.36 -22.41 -6.97
C GLN A 2 8.00 -22.61 -6.29
N GLN A 3 7.96 -22.54 -4.96
CA GLN A 3 6.70 -22.58 -4.22
C GLN A 3 6.07 -21.18 -4.22
N THR A 4 4.80 -21.09 -4.59
CA THR A 4 4.07 -19.83 -4.56
C THR A 4 3.05 -19.82 -3.44
N ILE A 5 3.06 -18.75 -2.64
CA ILE A 5 2.10 -18.50 -1.57
C ILE A 5 1.34 -17.23 -1.93
N GLY A 6 0.02 -17.32 -2.03
CA GLY A 6 -0.82 -16.13 -2.13
C GLY A 6 -1.25 -15.66 -0.75
N ILE A 7 -1.36 -14.36 -0.56
CA ILE A 7 -1.89 -13.77 0.68
C ILE A 7 -2.96 -12.75 0.33
N ASP A 8 -4.19 -12.98 0.76
CA ASP A 8 -5.24 -11.96 0.79
C ASP A 8 -5.09 -11.14 2.08
N ILE A 9 -5.05 -9.83 1.94
CA ILE A 9 -4.76 -8.90 3.03
C ILE A 9 -5.99 -8.07 3.32
N ALA A 10 -6.57 -8.27 4.50
CA ALA A 10 -7.58 -7.40 5.07
C ALA A 10 -6.98 -6.44 6.10
N LYS A 11 -7.79 -5.54 6.64
CA LYS A 11 -7.39 -4.63 7.72
C LYS A 11 -6.90 -5.39 8.94
N ASP A 12 -7.67 -6.40 9.35
CA ASP A 12 -7.47 -7.08 10.62
C ASP A 12 -6.93 -8.51 10.48
N THR A 13 -6.93 -9.08 9.26
CA THR A 13 -6.54 -10.48 9.01
C THR A 13 -5.71 -10.66 7.75
N LEU A 14 -4.93 -11.74 7.74
CA LEU A 14 -4.19 -12.26 6.60
C LEU A 14 -4.64 -13.69 6.32
N ASP A 15 -5.13 -13.95 5.12
CA ASP A 15 -5.41 -15.29 4.63
C ASP A 15 -4.31 -15.73 3.68
N ALA A 16 -3.54 -16.75 4.05
CA ALA A 16 -2.46 -17.29 3.24
C ALA A 16 -2.81 -18.67 2.68
N TYR A 17 -2.40 -18.91 1.44
CA TYR A 17 -2.57 -20.18 0.74
C TYR A 17 -1.29 -20.60 0.03
N ARG A 18 -0.82 -21.83 0.31
CA ARG A 18 0.35 -22.44 -0.34
C ARG A 18 -0.07 -23.33 -1.50
N LEU A 19 0.34 -22.99 -2.70
CA LEU A 19 -0.12 -23.65 -3.92
C LEU A 19 0.29 -25.13 -4.01
N GLY A 20 1.49 -25.48 -3.56
CA GLY A 20 2.05 -26.83 -3.76
C GLY A 20 1.34 -27.94 -2.96
N ASN A 21 0.83 -27.65 -1.79
CA ASN A 21 0.20 -28.63 -0.90
C ASN A 21 -1.22 -28.24 -0.42
N GLY A 22 -1.73 -27.10 -0.85
CA GLY A 22 -3.06 -26.62 -0.49
C GLY A 22 -3.21 -26.10 0.95
N HIS A 23 -2.13 -26.04 1.73
CA HIS A 23 -2.20 -25.59 3.11
C HIS A 23 -2.65 -24.13 3.21
N ARG A 24 -3.47 -23.87 4.21
CA ARG A 24 -3.99 -22.52 4.51
C ARG A 24 -3.54 -22.08 5.88
N LEU A 25 -3.41 -20.77 6.06
CA LEU A 25 -3.18 -20.13 7.35
C LEU A 25 -4.01 -18.84 7.37
N ASN A 26 -4.77 -18.66 8.45
CA ASN A 26 -5.43 -17.40 8.77
C ASN A 26 -4.81 -16.87 10.06
N VAL A 27 -4.39 -15.62 10.06
CA VAL A 27 -3.79 -14.93 11.22
C VAL A 27 -4.18 -13.47 11.22
N ASP A 28 -4.05 -12.82 12.36
CA ASP A 28 -4.25 -11.38 12.46
C ASP A 28 -3.21 -10.59 11.67
N ASN A 29 -3.60 -9.46 11.11
CA ASN A 29 -2.71 -8.54 10.43
C ASN A 29 -2.02 -7.60 11.44
N ASN A 30 -1.21 -8.19 12.31
CA ASN A 30 -0.45 -7.52 13.35
C ASN A 30 0.92 -8.19 13.55
N ARG A 31 1.73 -7.67 14.46
CA ARG A 31 3.10 -8.15 14.70
C ARG A 31 3.15 -9.64 15.05
N GLU A 32 2.20 -10.14 15.84
CA GLU A 32 2.15 -11.55 16.22
C GLU A 32 1.73 -12.45 15.05
N GLY A 33 0.70 -12.06 14.30
CA GLY A 33 0.27 -12.78 13.10
C GLY A 33 1.37 -12.82 12.02
N HIS A 34 2.11 -11.72 11.84
CA HIS A 34 3.27 -11.72 10.94
C HIS A 34 4.36 -12.70 11.39
N ARG A 35 4.60 -12.83 12.70
CA ARG A 35 5.55 -13.81 13.27
C ARG A 35 5.09 -15.25 12.99
N LEU A 36 3.80 -15.54 13.18
CA LEU A 36 3.20 -16.83 12.87
C LEU A 36 3.27 -17.16 11.38
N LEU A 37 2.96 -16.19 10.53
CA LEU A 37 3.07 -16.30 9.07
C LEU A 37 4.50 -16.66 8.64
N LEU A 38 5.52 -15.94 9.15
CA LEU A 38 6.93 -16.24 8.86
C LEU A 38 7.32 -17.66 9.32
N LYS A 39 6.87 -18.08 10.49
CA LYS A 39 7.09 -19.47 10.98
C LYS A 39 6.45 -20.49 10.04
N TRP A 40 5.23 -20.23 9.57
CA TRP A 40 4.50 -21.12 8.66
C TRP A 40 5.13 -21.13 7.26
N ILE A 41 5.63 -20.01 6.76
CA ILE A 41 6.41 -19.92 5.52
C ILE A 41 7.63 -20.83 5.61
N GLY A 42 8.34 -20.82 6.75
CA GLY A 42 9.52 -21.65 6.98
C GLY A 42 10.75 -21.17 6.19
N LYS A 43 11.84 -21.96 6.30
CA LYS A 43 13.13 -21.70 5.63
C LYS A 43 13.16 -22.37 4.24
N CYS A 44 12.28 -21.99 3.32
CA CYS A 44 12.31 -22.54 1.97
C CYS A 44 13.05 -21.61 1.02
N GLN A 45 14.11 -22.10 0.37
CA GLN A 45 15.00 -21.30 -0.53
C GLN A 45 14.34 -20.84 -1.84
N LYS A 46 13.19 -21.38 -2.22
CA LYS A 46 12.50 -21.07 -3.48
C LYS A 46 11.02 -20.78 -3.26
N ILE A 47 10.75 -19.77 -2.47
CA ILE A 47 9.38 -19.29 -2.21
C ILE A 47 9.16 -17.94 -2.89
N LEU A 48 7.95 -17.71 -3.38
CA LEU A 48 7.46 -16.40 -3.81
C LEU A 48 6.14 -16.11 -3.10
N ILE A 49 6.08 -15.01 -2.39
CA ILE A 49 4.85 -14.49 -1.79
C ILE A 49 4.16 -13.58 -2.79
N VAL A 50 2.87 -13.78 -3.04
CA VAL A 50 2.06 -12.95 -3.95
C VAL A 50 0.90 -12.36 -3.19
N PHE A 51 0.78 -11.04 -3.17
CA PHE A 51 -0.34 -10.35 -2.54
C PHE A 51 -0.80 -9.14 -3.34
N GLU A 52 -2.04 -8.75 -3.12
CA GLU A 52 -2.63 -7.59 -3.77
C GLU A 52 -2.35 -6.31 -2.96
N ALA A 53 -1.97 -5.23 -3.66
CA ALA A 53 -1.72 -3.93 -3.04
C ALA A 53 -3.03 -3.16 -2.81
N THR A 54 -3.89 -3.67 -1.93
CA THR A 54 -5.16 -3.02 -1.57
C THR A 54 -4.99 -2.13 -0.34
N GLY A 55 -5.16 -0.82 -0.50
CA GLY A 55 -5.05 0.15 0.60
C GLY A 55 -3.67 0.15 1.30
N PRO A 56 -3.59 0.63 2.55
CA PRO A 56 -2.34 0.71 3.30
C PRO A 56 -1.98 -0.59 4.06
N TYR A 57 -2.89 -1.55 4.15
CA TYR A 57 -2.82 -2.70 5.08
C TYR A 57 -1.70 -3.69 4.78
N HIS A 58 -1.14 -3.66 3.56
CA HIS A 58 -0.01 -4.51 3.16
C HIS A 58 1.36 -3.96 3.58
N ARG A 59 1.44 -2.69 4.03
CA ARG A 59 2.74 -2.00 4.25
C ARG A 59 3.60 -2.67 5.32
N GLU A 60 3.01 -3.04 6.45
CA GLU A 60 3.74 -3.71 7.53
C GLU A 60 4.22 -5.10 7.11
N LEU A 61 3.37 -5.87 6.43
CA LEU A 61 3.75 -7.17 5.89
C LEU A 61 4.93 -7.04 4.90
N GLU A 62 4.90 -6.04 4.01
CA GLU A 62 6.00 -5.77 3.08
C GLU A 62 7.32 -5.51 3.80
N LEU A 63 7.31 -4.69 4.86
CA LEU A 63 8.50 -4.42 5.67
C LEU A 63 9.00 -5.68 6.40
N VAL A 64 8.10 -6.49 6.92
CA VAL A 64 8.43 -7.75 7.62
C VAL A 64 9.04 -8.76 6.66
N LEU A 65 8.47 -8.94 5.46
CA LEU A 65 9.00 -9.83 4.43
C LEU A 65 10.37 -9.36 3.93
N GLY A 66 10.48 -8.05 3.64
CA GLY A 66 11.75 -7.45 3.20
C GLY A 66 12.85 -7.53 4.23
N GLY A 67 12.55 -7.32 5.52
CA GLY A 67 13.52 -7.43 6.62
C GLY A 67 13.97 -8.88 6.92
N ARG A 68 13.39 -9.87 6.25
CA ARG A 68 13.74 -11.30 6.35
C ARG A 68 14.17 -11.89 5.02
N ASP A 69 14.39 -11.06 4.00
CA ASP A 69 14.77 -11.46 2.64
C ASP A 69 13.81 -12.50 2.04
N VAL A 70 12.52 -12.45 2.42
CA VAL A 70 11.49 -13.31 1.85
C VAL A 70 11.03 -12.70 0.52
N PRO A 71 11.23 -13.38 -0.62
CA PRO A 71 10.86 -12.86 -1.92
C PRO A 71 9.35 -12.66 -2.04
N PHE A 72 8.92 -11.49 -2.49
CA PHE A 72 7.51 -11.21 -2.71
C PHE A 72 7.26 -10.36 -3.96
N VAL A 73 6.04 -10.40 -4.44
CA VAL A 73 5.53 -9.53 -5.51
C VAL A 73 4.16 -8.96 -5.13
N LYS A 74 4.00 -7.68 -5.34
CA LYS A 74 2.71 -6.98 -5.21
C LYS A 74 2.04 -6.92 -6.57
N VAL A 75 0.87 -7.49 -6.68
CA VAL A 75 0.08 -7.44 -7.91
C VAL A 75 -0.92 -6.28 -7.89
N ASN A 76 -1.18 -5.75 -9.07
CA ASN A 76 -2.19 -4.71 -9.23
C ASN A 76 -3.59 -5.33 -9.11
N PRO A 77 -4.53 -4.76 -8.31
CA PRO A 77 -5.89 -5.24 -8.15
C PRO A 77 -6.63 -5.50 -9.47
N LYS A 78 -6.45 -4.61 -10.46
CA LYS A 78 -7.06 -4.79 -11.78
C LYS A 78 -6.49 -6.01 -12.53
N GLN A 79 -5.19 -6.27 -12.40
CA GLN A 79 -4.55 -7.43 -13.03
C GLN A 79 -4.99 -8.73 -12.35
N ALA A 80 -5.01 -8.77 -11.02
CA ALA A 80 -5.49 -9.92 -10.25
C ALA A 80 -6.93 -10.27 -10.62
N ARG A 81 -7.80 -9.26 -10.69
CA ARG A 81 -9.19 -9.45 -11.09
C ARG A 81 -9.36 -9.94 -12.53
N ARG A 82 -8.60 -9.39 -13.48
CA ARG A 82 -8.62 -9.85 -14.88
C ARG A 82 -8.12 -11.29 -15.02
N PHE A 83 -7.09 -11.66 -14.28
CA PHE A 83 -6.60 -13.03 -14.26
C PHE A 83 -7.66 -14.00 -13.71
N ALA A 84 -8.31 -13.63 -12.61
CA ALA A 84 -9.39 -14.42 -12.01
C ALA A 84 -10.57 -14.61 -12.98
N GLN A 85 -10.97 -13.57 -13.70
CA GLN A 85 -12.00 -13.64 -14.74
C GLN A 85 -11.59 -14.54 -15.91
N ALA A 86 -10.36 -14.41 -16.41
CA ALA A 86 -9.84 -15.21 -17.51
C ALA A 86 -9.76 -16.70 -17.18
N THR A 87 -9.58 -17.06 -15.89
CA THR A 87 -9.59 -18.45 -15.43
C THR A 87 -10.98 -19.02 -15.15
N GLY A 88 -12.05 -18.24 -15.41
CA GLY A 88 -13.44 -18.67 -15.21
C GLY A 88 -13.84 -18.91 -13.75
N ARG A 89 -13.04 -18.43 -12.79
CA ARG A 89 -13.21 -18.72 -11.36
C ARG A 89 -13.74 -17.55 -10.54
N LEU A 90 -14.05 -16.45 -11.19
CA LEU A 90 -14.55 -15.24 -10.52
C LEU A 90 -15.82 -14.78 -11.20
N ALA A 91 -16.93 -14.77 -10.47
CA ALA A 91 -18.10 -14.00 -10.87
C ALA A 91 -17.77 -12.49 -10.75
N LYS A 92 -18.52 -11.64 -11.42
CA LYS A 92 -18.29 -10.18 -11.47
C LYS A 92 -18.17 -9.52 -10.10
N THR A 93 -18.74 -10.12 -9.07
CA THR A 93 -18.82 -9.65 -7.68
C THR A 93 -17.87 -10.37 -6.72
N ASP A 94 -17.24 -11.48 -7.14
CA ASP A 94 -16.38 -12.25 -6.24
C ASP A 94 -15.06 -11.54 -5.96
N ARG A 95 -14.57 -11.79 -4.77
CA ARG A 95 -13.27 -11.28 -4.29
C ARG A 95 -12.14 -12.18 -4.76
N VAL A 96 -11.00 -11.58 -5.11
CA VAL A 96 -9.76 -12.32 -5.38
C VAL A 96 -9.25 -12.89 -4.05
N ASP A 97 -9.11 -14.19 -3.95
CA ASP A 97 -8.64 -14.87 -2.74
C ASP A 97 -7.14 -15.23 -2.80
N ALA A 98 -6.61 -15.68 -1.67
CA ALA A 98 -5.22 -16.09 -1.55
C ALA A 98 -4.85 -17.22 -2.53
N ALA A 99 -5.76 -18.16 -2.79
CA ALA A 99 -5.51 -19.27 -3.71
C ALA A 99 -5.41 -18.78 -5.17
N MET A 100 -6.21 -17.78 -5.54
CA MET A 100 -6.14 -17.14 -6.86
C MET A 100 -4.83 -16.38 -7.04
N LEU A 101 -4.39 -15.64 -6.02
CA LEU A 101 -3.11 -14.93 -6.04
C LEU A 101 -1.93 -15.89 -6.17
N ALA A 102 -1.95 -17.03 -5.46
CA ALA A 102 -0.92 -18.05 -5.58
C ALA A 102 -0.86 -18.64 -7.01
N ARG A 103 -2.02 -18.95 -7.61
CA ARG A 103 -2.12 -19.46 -8.99
C ARG A 103 -1.62 -18.41 -10.00
N MET A 104 -1.99 -17.15 -9.81
CA MET A 104 -1.53 -16.06 -10.68
C MET A 104 -0.01 -15.95 -10.66
N GLY A 105 0.61 -15.99 -9.48
CA GLY A 105 2.06 -15.93 -9.33
C GLY A 105 2.78 -17.06 -10.04
N ALA A 106 2.25 -18.28 -9.97
CA ALA A 106 2.82 -19.44 -10.61
C ALA A 106 2.60 -19.44 -12.14
N ALA A 107 1.35 -19.14 -12.57
CA ALA A 107 0.99 -19.19 -14.00
C ALA A 107 1.66 -18.09 -14.83
N LEU A 108 1.90 -16.92 -14.25
CA LEU A 108 2.56 -15.79 -14.92
C LEU A 108 4.06 -15.71 -14.60
N GLU A 109 4.61 -16.69 -13.90
CA GLU A 109 6.04 -16.74 -13.50
C GLU A 109 6.52 -15.41 -12.92
N LEU A 110 5.72 -14.82 -12.03
CA LEU A 110 5.98 -13.50 -11.47
C LEU A 110 7.33 -13.48 -10.76
N GLN A 111 8.07 -12.40 -10.96
CA GLN A 111 9.39 -12.20 -10.35
C GLN A 111 9.28 -11.39 -9.07
N ALA A 112 10.13 -11.73 -8.09
CA ALA A 112 10.22 -11.00 -6.85
C ALA A 112 10.56 -9.52 -7.09
N GLN A 113 9.92 -8.64 -6.31
CA GLN A 113 10.21 -7.21 -6.32
C GLN A 113 11.20 -6.86 -5.22
N THR A 114 12.05 -5.87 -5.48
CA THR A 114 12.90 -5.31 -4.44
C THR A 114 12.03 -4.62 -3.37
N PRO A 115 12.17 -4.98 -2.08
CA PRO A 115 11.47 -4.31 -1.01
C PRO A 115 11.75 -2.81 -1.02
N ARG A 116 10.71 -2.01 -0.84
CA ARG A 116 10.89 -0.56 -0.73
C ARG A 116 11.15 -0.19 0.73
N PRO A 117 12.11 0.68 1.01
CA PRO A 117 12.38 1.12 2.37
C PRO A 117 11.17 1.86 2.96
N LYS A 118 11.06 1.87 4.28
CA LYS A 118 9.97 2.57 4.99
C LYS A 118 9.90 4.04 4.59
N SER A 119 11.03 4.71 4.43
CA SER A 119 11.13 6.10 4.00
C SER A 119 10.37 6.39 2.69
N PHE A 120 10.33 5.42 1.77
CA PHE A 120 9.56 5.56 0.54
C PHE A 120 8.04 5.54 0.77
N HIS A 121 7.56 4.73 1.71
CA HIS A 121 6.14 4.70 2.08
C HIS A 121 5.73 6.00 2.78
N ASP A 122 6.55 6.47 3.72
CA ASP A 122 6.34 7.70 4.46
C ASP A 122 6.30 8.91 3.49
N LEU A 123 7.25 8.97 2.54
CA LEU A 123 7.26 9.99 1.48
C LEU A 123 5.95 10.00 0.66
N ARG A 124 5.49 8.84 0.22
CA ARG A 124 4.24 8.74 -0.56
C ARG A 124 3.03 9.20 0.23
N GLU A 125 2.99 8.91 1.53
CA GLU A 125 1.90 9.31 2.40
C GLU A 125 1.88 10.84 2.59
N LEU A 126 3.02 11.45 2.87
CA LEU A 126 3.16 12.91 2.95
C LEU A 126 2.75 13.61 1.64
N LEU A 127 3.19 13.10 0.50
CA LEU A 127 2.81 13.64 -0.80
C LEU A 127 1.31 13.49 -1.10
N ALA A 128 0.68 12.41 -0.66
CA ALA A 128 -0.76 12.22 -0.81
C ALA A 128 -1.54 13.21 0.08
N ALA A 129 -1.13 13.37 1.35
CA ALA A 129 -1.70 14.34 2.28
C ALA A 129 -1.55 15.78 1.76
N ARG A 130 -0.35 16.14 1.26
CA ARG A 130 -0.11 17.45 0.66
C ARG A 130 -1.06 17.74 -0.51
N ARG A 131 -1.23 16.78 -1.43
CA ARG A 131 -2.16 16.94 -2.57
C ARG A 131 -3.61 17.12 -2.12
N ALA A 132 -4.04 16.40 -1.09
CA ALA A 132 -5.38 16.56 -0.51
C ALA A 132 -5.57 17.96 0.06
N LEU A 133 -4.61 18.47 0.85
CA LEU A 133 -4.64 19.82 1.39
C LEU A 133 -4.66 20.91 0.30
N ILE A 134 -3.88 20.75 -0.77
CA ILE A 134 -3.90 21.70 -1.90
C ILE A 134 -5.29 21.72 -2.58
N LYS A 135 -5.92 20.54 -2.73
CA LYS A 135 -7.29 20.43 -3.27
C LYS A 135 -8.30 21.12 -2.34
N ASP A 136 -8.21 20.87 -1.03
CA ASP A 136 -9.08 21.49 -0.04
C ASP A 136 -8.90 23.02 -0.01
N ARG A 137 -7.65 23.51 -0.11
CA ARG A 137 -7.34 24.94 -0.23
C ARG A 137 -8.03 25.57 -1.44
N ALA A 138 -7.95 24.94 -2.61
CA ALA A 138 -8.61 25.42 -3.80
C ALA A 138 -10.14 25.50 -3.62
N ALA A 139 -10.74 24.45 -3.07
CA ALA A 139 -12.16 24.43 -2.78
C ALA A 139 -12.58 25.49 -1.74
N ALA A 140 -11.78 25.70 -0.69
CA ALA A 140 -12.04 26.73 0.32
C ALA A 140 -11.94 28.15 -0.28
N LYS A 141 -10.96 28.42 -1.17
CA LYS A 141 -10.84 29.71 -1.88
C LYS A 141 -12.08 30.01 -2.72
N ILE A 142 -12.59 29.02 -3.48
CA ILE A 142 -13.80 29.17 -4.29
C ILE A 142 -15.01 29.47 -3.37
N ARG A 143 -15.19 28.71 -2.28
CA ARG A 143 -16.28 28.98 -1.33
C ARG A 143 -16.20 30.37 -0.71
N ARG A 144 -14.99 30.84 -0.37
CA ARG A 144 -14.77 32.16 0.16
C ARG A 144 -15.14 33.26 -0.82
N SER A 145 -14.84 33.09 -2.12
CA SER A 145 -15.15 34.10 -3.13
C SER A 145 -16.66 34.33 -3.34
N VAL A 146 -17.48 33.29 -3.09
CA VAL A 146 -18.94 33.37 -3.26
C VAL A 146 -19.69 33.58 -1.93
N ALA A 147 -19.01 33.50 -0.79
CA ALA A 147 -19.62 33.71 0.51
C ALA A 147 -20.03 35.18 0.69
N THR A 148 -21.25 35.42 1.14
CA THR A 148 -21.75 36.78 1.42
C THR A 148 -21.73 37.11 2.91
N LEU A 149 -22.01 36.10 3.78
CA LEU A 149 -22.10 36.29 5.22
C LEU A 149 -20.71 36.45 5.85
N PRO A 150 -20.49 37.50 6.70
CA PRO A 150 -19.20 37.73 7.35
C PRO A 150 -18.71 36.54 8.17
N LEU A 151 -19.61 35.84 8.87
CA LEU A 151 -19.30 34.65 9.63
C LEU A 151 -18.65 33.55 8.76
N LEU A 152 -19.25 33.27 7.59
CA LEU A 152 -18.74 32.25 6.67
C LEU A 152 -17.41 32.63 6.06
N LYS A 153 -17.22 33.91 5.72
CA LYS A 153 -15.93 34.42 5.23
C LYS A 153 -14.83 34.19 6.23
N ARG A 154 -15.07 34.54 7.50
CA ARG A 154 -14.11 34.38 8.60
C ARG A 154 -13.76 32.90 8.81
N GLN A 155 -14.76 32.02 8.88
CA GLN A 155 -14.51 30.58 9.01
C GLN A 155 -13.66 30.02 7.86
N LEU A 156 -13.87 30.47 6.63
CA LEU A 156 -13.09 30.04 5.48
C LEU A 156 -11.67 30.61 5.49
N GLU A 157 -11.48 31.82 6.00
CA GLU A 157 -10.17 32.43 6.21
C GLU A 157 -9.36 31.67 7.26
N ASP A 158 -9.95 31.34 8.41
CA ASP A 158 -9.33 30.54 9.45
C ASP A 158 -8.95 29.14 8.92
N ARG A 159 -9.85 28.53 8.14
CA ARG A 159 -9.58 27.25 7.49
C ARG A 159 -8.43 27.32 6.49
N LEU A 160 -8.36 28.35 5.66
CA LEU A 160 -7.26 28.57 4.71
C LEU A 160 -5.93 28.73 5.44
N ALA A 161 -5.89 29.52 6.51
CA ALA A 161 -4.70 29.71 7.34
C ALA A 161 -4.21 28.39 7.95
N LEU A 162 -5.14 27.55 8.43
CA LEU A 162 -4.80 26.22 8.95
C LEU A 162 -4.23 25.31 7.87
N ILE A 163 -4.87 25.26 6.69
CA ILE A 163 -4.38 24.45 5.56
C ILE A 163 -2.98 24.90 5.13
N ASP A 164 -2.73 26.21 5.02
CA ASP A 164 -1.41 26.73 4.65
C ASP A 164 -0.34 26.38 5.69
N LYS A 165 -0.68 26.39 6.97
CA LYS A 165 0.20 25.94 8.04
C LYS A 165 0.53 24.45 7.92
N ASP A 166 -0.46 23.62 7.65
CA ASP A 166 -0.27 22.16 7.54
C ASP A 166 0.50 21.78 6.27
N VAL A 167 0.26 22.46 5.14
CA VAL A 167 1.09 22.31 3.92
C VAL A 167 2.54 22.64 4.24
N LYS A 168 2.82 23.76 4.91
CA LYS A 168 4.18 24.14 5.29
C LYS A 168 4.87 23.11 6.19
N ARG A 169 4.13 22.50 7.11
CA ARG A 169 4.67 21.42 7.98
C ARG A 169 5.05 20.19 7.15
N ILE A 170 4.19 19.78 6.22
CA ILE A 170 4.49 18.67 5.32
C ILE A 170 5.69 18.99 4.43
N ASP A 171 5.79 20.18 3.88
CA ASP A 171 6.92 20.62 3.05
C ASP A 171 8.23 20.59 3.83
N THR A 172 8.21 21.00 5.11
CA THR A 172 9.38 20.91 6.00
C THR A 172 9.80 19.46 6.24
N GLU A 173 8.85 18.55 6.47
CA GLU A 173 9.17 17.13 6.69
C GLU A 173 9.67 16.45 5.39
N LEU A 174 9.09 16.78 4.24
CA LEU A 174 9.57 16.32 2.93
C LEU A 174 11.03 16.77 2.69
N ALA A 175 11.35 18.02 2.98
CA ALA A 175 12.71 18.55 2.86
C ALA A 175 13.68 17.82 3.81
N ARG A 176 13.27 17.56 5.06
CA ARG A 176 14.05 16.79 6.03
C ARG A 176 14.35 15.37 5.53
N MET A 177 13.33 14.69 4.98
CA MET A 177 13.49 13.33 4.42
C MET A 177 14.42 13.34 3.20
N ALA A 178 14.27 14.31 2.31
CA ALA A 178 15.13 14.46 1.13
C ALA A 178 16.60 14.71 1.50
N ALA A 179 16.86 15.46 2.56
CA ALA A 179 18.22 15.71 3.03
C ALA A 179 18.91 14.46 3.61
N LEU A 180 18.17 13.49 4.10
CA LEU A 180 18.68 12.24 4.69
C LEU A 180 18.93 11.14 3.66
N ASP A 181 18.34 11.22 2.48
CA ASP A 181 18.41 10.19 1.45
C ASP A 181 18.54 10.82 0.05
N PRO A 182 19.74 10.71 -0.59
CA PRO A 182 19.98 11.28 -1.92
C PRO A 182 19.05 10.74 -3.03
N ASP A 183 18.59 9.49 -2.92
CA ASP A 183 17.64 8.91 -3.88
C ASP A 183 16.22 9.50 -3.71
N LEU A 184 15.83 9.82 -2.49
CA LEU A 184 14.59 10.57 -2.22
C LEU A 184 14.70 12.02 -2.69
N SER A 185 15.86 12.65 -2.54
CA SER A 185 16.11 14.02 -2.99
C SER A 185 15.83 14.20 -4.47
N ARG A 186 16.33 13.29 -5.32
CA ARG A 186 16.08 13.31 -6.78
C ARG A 186 14.59 13.16 -7.12
N ARG A 187 13.84 12.39 -6.33
CA ARG A 187 12.40 12.14 -6.55
C ARG A 187 11.51 13.28 -6.09
N VAL A 188 11.91 13.99 -5.04
CA VAL A 188 11.19 15.18 -4.53
C VAL A 188 11.41 16.37 -5.47
N ALA A 189 12.58 16.51 -6.09
CA ALA A 189 12.88 17.59 -7.01
C ALA A 189 12.07 17.55 -8.34
N ILE A 190 11.42 16.43 -8.64
CA ILE A 190 10.60 16.24 -9.86
C ILE A 190 9.11 16.58 -9.61
N LEU A 191 8.72 16.94 -8.39
CA LEU A 191 7.34 17.19 -7.95
C LEU A 191 7.06 18.65 -7.65
#